data_b02a42af82e2164f62221549d735002e
#
_entry.id   b02a42af82e2164f62221549d735002e
#
_cell.length_a   1.000
_cell.length_b   1.000
_cell.length_c   1.000
_cell.angle_alpha   90.00
_cell.angle_beta   90.00
_cell.angle_gamma   90.00
#
_symmetry.space_group_name_H-M   'P 1'
#
loop_
_entity.id
_entity.type
_entity.pdbx_description
1 polymer ?
#
loop_
_entity_poly.entity_id
_entity_poly.type
_entity_poly.pdbx_seq_one_letter_code
_entity_poly.pdbx_strand_id
1 'polypeptide(L)'
;MLPGANKTSIAFGLKNVPGALHRALRVFADRDISLSKIESRPIRGRPWEYVFYVDFLRGDDKLAKGALLQLRAVADMVKVLGIYRAA
;
A
#
# COMPACT_ATOMS: atom_id res chain seq x y z
N MET A 1 18.35 -0.07 -4.61
CA MET A 1 17.29 -0.93 -5.18
C MET A 1 17.89 -1.99 -6.09
N LEU A 2 17.35 -3.20 -6.06
CA LEU A 2 17.84 -4.30 -6.88
C LEU A 2 17.32 -4.18 -8.31
N PRO A 3 18.20 -4.37 -9.32
CA PRO A 3 17.76 -4.44 -10.71
C PRO A 3 16.72 -5.55 -10.89
N GLY A 4 15.67 -5.28 -11.65
CA GLY A 4 14.62 -6.26 -11.90
C GLY A 4 13.64 -6.46 -10.74
N ALA A 5 13.67 -5.59 -9.75
CA ALA A 5 12.66 -5.62 -8.67
C ALA A 5 11.27 -5.44 -9.27
N ASN A 6 10.32 -6.31 -8.89
CA ASN A 6 8.97 -6.32 -9.44
C ASN A 6 7.89 -6.48 -8.37
N LYS A 7 8.24 -6.36 -7.11
CA LYS A 7 7.30 -6.47 -6.00
C LYS A 7 7.69 -5.51 -4.89
N THR A 8 6.69 -4.86 -4.32
CA THR A 8 6.88 -3.93 -3.21
C THR A 8 5.91 -4.31 -2.09
N SER A 9 6.41 -4.33 -0.86
CA SER A 9 5.61 -4.53 0.33
C SER A 9 5.52 -3.22 1.09
N ILE A 10 4.31 -2.83 1.44
CA ILE A 10 4.06 -1.59 2.17
C ILE A 10 3.13 -1.83 3.35
N ALA A 11 3.17 -0.91 4.30
CA ALA A 11 2.17 -0.81 5.34
C ALA A 11 1.58 0.59 5.29
N PHE A 12 0.26 0.70 5.45
CA PHE A 12 -0.38 2.00 5.55
C PHE A 12 -1.51 1.96 6.57
N GLY A 13 -1.72 3.10 7.22
CA GLY A 13 -2.72 3.22 8.27
C GLY A 13 -3.94 3.98 7.80
N LEU A 14 -5.12 3.49 8.16
CA LEU A 14 -6.39 4.13 7.85
C LEU A 14 -7.27 4.16 9.09
N LYS A 15 -8.07 5.21 9.22
CA LYS A 15 -9.16 5.22 10.18
C LYS A 15 -10.32 4.40 9.61
N ASN A 16 -11.05 3.74 10.48
CA ASN A 16 -12.19 2.92 10.07
C ASN A 16 -13.41 3.83 9.83
N VAL A 17 -13.37 4.53 8.69
CA VAL A 17 -14.49 5.36 8.24
C VAL A 17 -14.97 4.84 6.89
N PRO A 18 -16.24 5.06 6.54
CA PRO A 18 -16.78 4.56 5.27
C PRO A 18 -15.97 5.04 4.08
N GLY A 19 -15.62 4.09 3.21
CA GLY A 19 -14.90 4.37 1.98
C GLY A 19 -13.41 4.57 2.11
N ALA A 20 -12.82 4.55 3.32
CA ALA A 20 -11.39 4.77 3.51
C ALA A 20 -10.56 3.74 2.75
N LEU A 21 -10.86 2.46 2.92
CA LEU A 21 -10.13 1.39 2.24
C LEU A 21 -10.32 1.47 0.72
N HIS A 22 -11.53 1.77 0.27
CA HIS A 22 -11.82 1.92 -1.15
C HIS A 22 -10.95 3.01 -1.79
N ARG A 23 -10.86 4.16 -1.13
CA ARG A 23 -10.03 5.28 -1.63
C ARG A 23 -8.56 4.91 -1.70
N ALA A 24 -8.07 4.16 -0.71
CA ALA A 24 -6.69 3.70 -0.68
C ALA A 24 -6.41 2.69 -1.81
N LEU A 25 -7.27 1.71 -1.97
CA LEU A 25 -7.08 0.67 -3.01
C LEU A 25 -7.26 1.22 -4.41
N ARG A 26 -8.10 2.22 -4.58
CA ARG A 26 -8.31 2.87 -5.87
C ARG A 26 -7.03 3.49 -6.43
N VAL A 27 -6.13 3.92 -5.58
CA VAL A 27 -4.83 4.46 -5.99
C VAL A 27 -4.08 3.45 -6.88
N PHE A 28 -4.15 2.18 -6.52
CA PHE A 28 -3.50 1.10 -7.28
C PHE A 28 -4.32 0.71 -8.50
N ALA A 29 -5.65 0.62 -8.35
CA ALA A 29 -6.54 0.25 -9.45
C ALA A 29 -6.48 1.26 -10.60
N ASP A 30 -6.42 2.54 -10.31
CA ASP A 30 -6.34 3.60 -11.32
C ASP A 30 -5.04 3.53 -12.14
N ARG A 31 -4.04 2.83 -11.62
CA ARG A 31 -2.73 2.67 -12.28
C ARG A 31 -2.50 1.26 -12.80
N ASP A 32 -3.53 0.41 -12.78
CA ASP A 32 -3.42 -0.99 -13.17
C ASP A 32 -2.32 -1.74 -12.41
N ILE A 33 -2.11 -1.40 -11.15
CA ILE A 33 -1.17 -2.09 -10.30
C ILE A 33 -1.89 -3.22 -9.58
N SER A 34 -1.47 -4.46 -9.83
CA SER A 34 -2.06 -5.63 -9.20
C SER A 34 -1.52 -5.81 -7.79
N LEU A 35 -2.43 -6.16 -6.87
CA LEU A 35 -2.06 -6.52 -5.52
C LEU A 35 -1.98 -8.04 -5.42
N SER A 36 -0.91 -8.55 -4.80
CA SER A 36 -0.74 -10.00 -4.59
C SER A 36 -1.09 -10.43 -3.18
N LYS A 37 -1.19 -9.46 -2.26
CA LYS A 37 -1.51 -9.73 -0.86
C LYS A 37 -2.12 -8.48 -0.24
N ILE A 38 -3.13 -8.69 0.61
CA ILE A 38 -3.65 -7.65 1.49
C ILE A 38 -4.04 -8.27 2.82
N GLU A 39 -3.61 -7.66 3.91
CA GLU A 39 -3.88 -8.12 5.25
C GLU A 39 -4.14 -6.91 6.13
N SER A 40 -5.16 -6.97 6.98
CA SER A 40 -5.49 -5.87 7.87
C SER A 40 -5.36 -6.28 9.33
N ARG A 41 -4.90 -5.35 10.16
CA ARG A 41 -4.79 -5.55 11.59
C ARG A 41 -5.24 -4.30 12.32
N PRO A 42 -6.06 -4.44 13.38
CA PRO A 42 -6.41 -3.29 14.21
C PRO A 42 -5.18 -2.82 14.99
N ILE A 43 -5.12 -1.52 15.24
CA ILE A 43 -4.07 -0.96 16.10
C ILE A 43 -4.53 -1.14 17.55
N ARG A 44 -3.66 -1.76 18.35
CA ARG A 44 -3.94 -2.00 19.76
C ARG A 44 -4.16 -0.65 20.48
N GLY A 45 -5.27 -0.57 21.23
CA GLY A 45 -5.64 0.65 21.95
C GLY A 45 -6.33 1.70 21.09
N ARG A 46 -6.50 1.44 19.79
CA ARG A 46 -7.15 2.36 18.86
C ARG A 46 -8.11 1.57 17.96
N PRO A 47 -9.27 1.15 18.47
CA PRO A 47 -10.17 0.23 17.74
C PRO A 47 -10.74 0.80 16.44
N TRP A 48 -10.65 2.11 16.23
CA TRP A 48 -11.10 2.76 15.00
C TRP A 48 -9.98 2.98 13.98
N GLU A 49 -8.77 2.45 14.22
CA GLU A 49 -7.64 2.58 13.32
C GLU A 49 -7.11 1.21 12.94
N TYR A 50 -6.73 1.05 11.66
CA TYR A 50 -6.22 -0.19 11.12
C TYR A 50 -4.93 0.03 10.36
N VAL A 51 -4.03 -0.95 10.43
CA VAL A 51 -2.86 -1.01 9.57
C VAL A 51 -3.12 -2.08 8.52
N PHE A 52 -2.87 -1.74 7.26
CA PHE A 52 -2.98 -2.65 6.13
C PHE A 52 -1.58 -2.97 5.62
N TYR A 53 -1.31 -4.24 5.45
CA TYR A 53 -0.08 -4.75 4.84
C TYR A 53 -0.41 -5.20 3.44
N VAL A 54 0.21 -4.59 2.45
CA VAL A 54 -0.11 -4.84 1.03
C VAL A 54 1.18 -5.12 0.28
N ASP A 55 1.14 -6.18 -0.54
CA ASP A 55 2.18 -6.44 -1.53
C ASP A 55 1.59 -6.11 -2.90
N PHE A 56 2.31 -5.33 -3.69
CA PHE A 56 1.87 -5.04 -5.05
C PHE A 56 2.96 -5.40 -6.06
N LEU A 57 2.51 -5.75 -7.28
CA LEU A 57 3.37 -6.33 -8.31
C LEU A 57 3.99 -5.26 -9.20
N ARG A 58 4.74 -4.35 -8.59
CA ARG A 58 5.59 -3.37 -9.26
C ARG A 58 6.81 -3.11 -8.38
N GLY A 59 7.92 -2.86 -9.05
CA GLY A 59 9.13 -2.43 -8.34
C GLY A 59 9.18 -0.92 -8.16
N ASP A 60 10.37 -0.39 -8.06
CA ASP A 60 10.60 1.04 -7.83
C ASP A 60 10.63 1.78 -9.17
N ASP A 61 9.47 2.02 -9.75
CA ASP A 61 9.32 2.77 -10.99
C ASP A 61 8.44 4.00 -10.78
N LYS A 62 8.28 4.81 -11.83
CA LYS A 62 7.48 6.03 -11.77
C LYS A 62 6.04 5.78 -11.35
N LEU A 63 5.46 4.71 -11.87
CA LEU A 63 4.06 4.38 -11.59
C LEU A 63 3.88 4.03 -10.12
N ALA A 64 4.77 3.21 -9.56
CA ALA A 64 4.74 2.85 -8.15
C ALA A 64 4.98 4.06 -7.25
N LYS A 65 5.94 4.90 -7.60
CA LYS A 65 6.22 6.13 -6.84
C LYS A 65 5.03 7.07 -6.82
N GLY A 66 4.36 7.24 -7.96
CA GLY A 66 3.15 8.05 -8.06
C GLY A 66 2.01 7.50 -7.21
N ALA A 67 1.85 6.17 -7.20
CA ALA A 67 0.85 5.51 -6.37
C ALA A 67 1.11 5.75 -4.89
N LEU A 68 2.36 5.59 -4.44
CA LEU A 68 2.72 5.81 -3.05
C LEU A 68 2.52 7.28 -2.63
N LEU A 69 2.84 8.21 -3.52
CA LEU A 69 2.63 9.62 -3.25
C LEU A 69 1.15 9.94 -3.07
N GLN A 70 0.30 9.40 -3.92
CA GLN A 70 -1.14 9.60 -3.80
C GLN A 70 -1.71 8.88 -2.59
N LEU A 71 -1.20 7.70 -2.26
CA LEU A 71 -1.62 6.97 -1.08
C LEU A 71 -1.35 7.78 0.20
N ARG A 72 -0.21 8.49 0.26
CA ARG A 72 0.11 9.35 1.39
C ARG A 72 -0.88 10.49 1.58
N ALA A 73 -1.58 10.89 0.53
CA ALA A 73 -2.59 11.93 0.62
C ALA A 73 -3.90 11.43 1.25
N VAL A 74 -4.17 10.12 1.19
CA VAL A 74 -5.42 9.54 1.68
C VAL A 74 -5.24 8.66 2.92
N ALA A 75 -4.03 8.26 3.25
CA ALA A 75 -3.73 7.42 4.41
C ALA A 75 -3.12 8.25 5.53
N ASP A 76 -3.28 7.79 6.77
CA ASP A 76 -2.68 8.45 7.94
C ASP A 76 -1.17 8.26 7.98
N MET A 77 -0.67 7.14 7.49
CA MET A 77 0.75 6.86 7.36
C MET A 77 0.98 5.88 6.22
N VAL A 78 2.14 5.94 5.59
CA VAL A 78 2.57 4.98 4.58
C VAL A 78 4.03 4.66 4.83
N LYS A 79 4.37 3.37 4.85
CA LYS A 79 5.73 2.92 5.06
C LYS A 79 6.06 1.84 4.02
N VAL A 80 7.16 2.01 3.31
CA VAL A 80 7.68 0.98 2.41
C VAL A 80 8.50 0.00 3.24
N LEU A 81 8.10 -1.27 3.21
CA LEU A 81 8.76 -2.33 3.98
C LEU A 81 9.87 -2.99 3.19
N GLY A 82 9.73 -3.09 1.88
CA GLY A 82 10.73 -3.68 1.03
C GLY A 82 10.35 -3.60 -0.44
N ILE A 83 11.37 -3.59 -1.28
CA ILE A 83 11.24 -3.63 -2.74
C ILE A 83 12.16 -4.75 -3.19
N TYR A 84 11.62 -5.75 -3.90
CA TYR A 84 12.39 -6.95 -4.19
C TYR A 84 11.87 -7.64 -5.45
N ARG A 85 12.61 -8.66 -5.89
CA ARG A 85 12.19 -9.50 -7.00
C ARG A 85 11.35 -10.65 -6.45
N ALA A 86 10.13 -10.79 -6.95
CA ALA A 86 9.30 -11.94 -6.63
C ALA A 86 9.83 -13.17 -7.33
N ALA A 87 9.83 -14.29 -6.62
CA ALA A 87 10.25 -15.58 -7.19
C ALA A 87 9.25 -16.07 -8.23
#